data_b6c3e7406039d7c74daba4ef861a8a03
#
_entry.id   b6c3e7406039d7c74daba4ef861a8a03
#
_cell.length_a   1.000
_cell.length_b   1.000
_cell.length_c   1.000
_cell.angle_alpha   90.00
_cell.angle_beta   90.00
_cell.angle_gamma   90.00
#
_symmetry.space_group_name_H-M   'P 1'
#
loop_
_entity.id
_entity.type
_entity.pdbx_description
1 polymer ?
#
loop_
_entity_poly.entity_id
_entity_poly.type
_entity_poly.pdbx_seq_one_letter_code
_entity_poly.pdbx_strand_id
1 'polypeptide(L)'
;VWWDPEITPGQEFDDQIEAEIDAAGAVLVVWTPDSVASRWVRGEAREAAERGILVPVRFEQARLPMDVRAIHTTDLDDWRENPMHPAMQECLHALGVMIARSQATQSAKSNAATSSAAAKESPRFSICVLPFSNMSGDPEQEYFSDGITEDITTDLSKVSALAVASSNSAFTYKGKHINIQQVIRELKVSHVLEGSVRKAGGRIRINAQLIDGTTNNHVWAERYDRDASDIFALQDEISQAIVKALRLRLLPEEKRAIEHRGTNSIEAHDLYLMARQIYATNLEADERSAGAIVRTCARATEIDPNYAQAWALMAMGYRNLRILELQSEDGMDAAERALSLNPDLAEAHAVKAYILLLRGDTDAAAAGVAAALQLDPESNEANRTAGRLHYQLHRYQEAIRFYEKAAGLMEADQNSANMLISCYTAVGDTAGTRRAAELSLKRAEAILSRDQHNAGVLAYSAYALAALGEGERAKARMNRALLIEPGNFNVRYNFACALCVYAKDKDSALEMLGPVFE
;
A
#
# COMPACT_ATOMS: atom_id res chain seq x y z
N VAL A 1 29.89 23.77 -3.41
CA VAL A 1 29.49 25.14 -3.83
C VAL A 1 29.06 25.02 -5.27
N TRP A 2 27.82 25.36 -5.54
CA TRP A 2 27.27 25.44 -6.89
C TRP A 2 27.15 26.91 -7.30
N TRP A 3 27.30 27.21 -8.58
CA TRP A 3 27.07 28.55 -9.09
C TRP A 3 26.67 28.53 -10.58
N ASP A 4 25.98 29.57 -11.00
CA ASP A 4 25.25 29.74 -12.27
C ASP A 4 25.96 29.33 -13.58
N PRO A 5 27.27 29.54 -13.83
CA PRO A 5 27.95 29.07 -15.04
C PRO A 5 28.06 27.55 -15.24
N GLU A 6 27.66 26.72 -14.29
CA GLU A 6 27.68 25.25 -14.42
C GLU A 6 26.47 24.69 -15.17
N ILE A 7 25.51 25.54 -15.57
CA ILE A 7 24.31 25.12 -16.31
C ILE A 7 24.67 24.78 -17.76
N THR A 8 24.35 23.55 -18.18
CA THR A 8 24.61 23.06 -19.53
C THR A 8 23.55 23.52 -20.53
N PRO A 9 23.93 23.96 -21.77
CA PRO A 9 22.94 24.36 -22.77
C PRO A 9 21.96 23.24 -23.11
N GLY A 10 20.64 23.52 -22.98
CA GLY A 10 19.57 22.60 -23.33
C GLY A 10 18.79 22.02 -22.15
N GLN A 11 19.12 22.40 -20.91
CA GLN A 11 18.29 22.11 -19.73
C GLN A 11 17.31 23.26 -19.45
N GLU A 12 16.15 22.95 -18.88
CA GLU A 12 15.24 23.99 -18.38
C GLU A 12 15.88 24.69 -17.18
N PHE A 13 16.09 26.00 -17.33
CA PHE A 13 16.89 26.85 -16.47
C PHE A 13 16.30 26.92 -15.04
N ASP A 14 14.97 26.94 -14.93
CA ASP A 14 14.25 27.16 -13.68
C ASP A 14 14.32 25.96 -12.73
N ASP A 15 14.15 24.73 -13.26
CA ASP A 15 14.09 23.50 -12.47
C ASP A 15 15.43 23.17 -11.78
N GLN A 16 16.56 23.51 -12.44
CA GLN A 16 17.89 23.23 -11.89
C GLN A 16 18.24 24.22 -10.77
N ILE A 17 17.94 25.50 -10.95
CA ILE A 17 18.16 26.55 -9.92
C ILE A 17 17.30 26.25 -8.68
N GLU A 18 16.03 25.91 -8.87
CA GLU A 18 15.13 25.55 -7.77
C GLU A 18 15.66 24.32 -7.00
N ALA A 19 16.11 23.28 -7.69
CA ALA A 19 16.68 22.09 -7.06
C ALA A 19 17.97 22.40 -6.26
N GLU A 20 18.84 23.27 -6.77
CA GLU A 20 20.08 23.67 -6.09
C GLU A 20 19.81 24.58 -4.89
N ILE A 21 18.87 25.52 -4.98
CA ILE A 21 18.41 26.33 -3.85
C ILE A 21 17.79 25.42 -2.77
N ASP A 22 17.01 24.41 -3.18
CA ASP A 22 16.40 23.43 -2.27
C ASP A 22 17.44 22.60 -1.52
N ALA A 23 18.52 22.23 -2.16
CA ALA A 23 19.63 21.50 -1.56
C ALA A 23 20.57 22.37 -0.72
N ALA A 24 20.53 23.69 -0.89
CA ALA A 24 21.47 24.62 -0.27
C ALA A 24 21.28 24.75 1.24
N GLY A 25 22.38 24.69 1.98
CA GLY A 25 22.44 25.03 3.42
C GLY A 25 22.61 26.52 3.68
N ALA A 26 23.09 27.29 2.71
CA ALA A 26 23.19 28.74 2.69
C ALA A 26 23.26 29.22 1.24
N VAL A 27 22.66 30.38 0.95
CA VAL A 27 22.70 31.03 -0.37
C VAL A 27 23.34 32.39 -0.21
N LEU A 28 24.50 32.57 -0.87
CA LEU A 28 25.22 33.85 -0.91
C LEU A 28 24.72 34.63 -2.12
N VAL A 29 24.10 35.79 -1.87
CA VAL A 29 23.68 36.70 -2.95
C VAL A 29 24.55 37.94 -2.98
N VAL A 30 25.16 38.20 -4.13
CA VAL A 30 26.03 39.36 -4.36
C VAL A 30 25.24 40.47 -5.03
N TRP A 31 24.99 41.55 -4.28
CA TRP A 31 24.29 42.72 -4.77
C TRP A 31 25.25 43.72 -5.40
N THR A 32 25.09 43.90 -6.71
CA THR A 32 25.70 44.98 -7.50
C THR A 32 24.58 45.80 -8.14
N PRO A 33 24.83 47.00 -8.71
CA PRO A 33 23.83 47.73 -9.47
C PRO A 33 23.14 46.90 -10.55
N ASP A 34 23.88 45.99 -11.22
CA ASP A 34 23.35 45.11 -12.26
C ASP A 34 22.51 43.97 -11.69
N SER A 35 22.98 43.32 -10.63
CA SER A 35 22.24 42.19 -10.02
C SER A 35 20.93 42.66 -9.37
N VAL A 36 20.87 43.87 -8.83
CA VAL A 36 19.64 44.50 -8.32
C VAL A 36 18.60 44.69 -9.44
N ALA A 37 19.03 44.92 -10.68
CA ALA A 37 18.13 45.05 -11.83
C ALA A 37 17.61 43.69 -12.34
N SER A 38 18.33 42.60 -12.06
CA SER A 38 17.97 41.24 -12.47
C SER A 38 16.71 40.76 -11.73
N ARG A 39 15.70 40.31 -12.49
CA ARG A 39 14.49 39.70 -11.94
C ARG A 39 14.77 38.33 -11.33
N TRP A 40 15.73 37.61 -11.88
CA TRP A 40 16.16 36.26 -11.46
C TRP A 40 16.86 36.34 -10.10
N VAL A 41 17.92 37.09 -9.97
CA VAL A 41 18.65 37.26 -8.68
C VAL A 41 17.72 37.71 -7.56
N ARG A 42 16.72 38.54 -7.87
CA ARG A 42 15.71 38.95 -6.87
C ARG A 42 14.75 37.81 -6.50
N GLY A 43 14.40 36.92 -7.45
CA GLY A 43 13.59 35.75 -7.19
C GLY A 43 14.28 34.75 -6.26
N GLU A 44 15.52 34.40 -6.59
CA GLU A 44 16.37 33.50 -5.82
C GLU A 44 16.67 34.04 -4.40
N ALA A 45 16.97 35.34 -4.30
CA ALA A 45 17.19 36.01 -3.01
C ALA A 45 15.94 35.99 -2.13
N ARG A 46 14.75 36.14 -2.71
CA ARG A 46 13.48 36.07 -1.97
C ARG A 46 13.24 34.65 -1.46
N GLU A 47 13.40 33.65 -2.29
CA GLU A 47 13.25 32.24 -1.91
C GLU A 47 14.23 31.88 -0.78
N ALA A 48 15.49 32.24 -0.92
CA ALA A 48 16.50 32.03 0.12
C ALA A 48 16.19 32.80 1.42
N ALA A 49 15.59 33.99 1.32
CA ALA A 49 15.19 34.81 2.48
C ALA A 49 13.99 34.17 3.21
N GLU A 50 12.98 33.70 2.51
CA GLU A 50 11.81 33.01 3.08
C GLU A 50 12.22 31.72 3.82
N ARG A 51 13.25 31.04 3.32
CA ARG A 51 13.84 29.84 3.95
C ARG A 51 14.82 30.14 5.08
N GLY A 52 15.20 31.43 5.26
CA GLY A 52 16.13 31.86 6.30
C GLY A 52 17.58 31.41 6.07
N ILE A 53 17.96 31.16 4.81
CA ILE A 53 19.30 30.71 4.39
C ILE A 53 20.06 31.76 3.57
N LEU A 54 19.53 32.96 3.43
CA LEU A 54 20.13 34.04 2.66
C LEU A 54 21.28 34.73 3.43
N VAL A 55 22.43 34.82 2.78
CA VAL A 55 23.58 35.68 3.21
C VAL A 55 23.81 36.73 2.13
N PRO A 56 23.27 37.94 2.29
CA PRO A 56 23.46 38.98 1.30
C PRO A 56 24.75 39.76 1.53
N VAL A 57 25.50 39.99 0.47
CA VAL A 57 26.64 40.90 0.44
C VAL A 57 26.41 41.98 -0.60
N ARG A 58 27.03 43.17 -0.42
CA ARG A 58 26.86 44.32 -1.29
C ARG A 58 28.21 44.83 -1.79
N PHE A 59 28.24 45.19 -3.06
CA PHE A 59 29.32 45.89 -3.73
C PHE A 59 28.80 47.14 -4.44
N GLU A 60 29.67 48.09 -4.71
CA GLU A 60 29.43 49.30 -5.52
C GLU A 60 28.23 50.14 -5.02
N GLN A 61 28.04 50.19 -3.71
CA GLN A 61 26.94 50.92 -3.04
C GLN A 61 25.55 50.58 -3.63
N ALA A 62 25.34 49.32 -4.10
CA ALA A 62 24.10 48.88 -4.70
C ALA A 62 22.90 49.15 -3.76
N ARG A 63 21.80 49.68 -4.31
CA ARG A 63 20.57 49.94 -3.56
C ARG A 63 19.72 48.67 -3.46
N LEU A 64 19.76 48.03 -2.31
CA LEU A 64 19.07 46.77 -2.08
C LEU A 64 17.57 46.81 -2.42
N PRO A 65 16.97 45.72 -2.99
CA PRO A 65 15.55 45.58 -3.19
C PRO A 65 14.77 45.67 -1.87
N MET A 66 13.49 46.09 -1.93
CA MET A 66 12.67 46.31 -0.72
C MET A 66 12.45 45.06 0.11
N ASP A 67 12.34 43.93 -0.53
CA ASP A 67 12.04 42.59 0.01
C ASP A 67 13.20 42.03 0.85
N VAL A 68 14.45 42.45 0.62
CA VAL A 68 15.63 41.98 1.35
C VAL A 68 16.28 43.00 2.26
N ARG A 69 15.78 44.26 2.28
CA ARG A 69 16.34 45.35 3.09
C ARG A 69 16.32 45.14 4.61
N ALA A 70 15.41 44.28 5.09
CA ALA A 70 15.31 43.96 6.50
C ALA A 70 16.37 42.96 6.96
N ILE A 71 17.09 42.32 6.00
CA ILE A 71 18.13 41.33 6.28
C ILE A 71 19.48 42.06 6.37
N HIS A 72 20.23 41.73 7.42
CA HIS A 72 21.57 42.29 7.59
C HIS A 72 22.45 41.92 6.40
N THR A 73 23.00 42.97 5.73
CA THR A 73 23.79 42.81 4.51
C THR A 73 25.21 43.31 4.76
N THR A 74 26.19 42.48 4.49
CA THR A 74 27.59 42.82 4.67
C THR A 74 28.07 43.68 3.48
N ASP A 75 28.68 44.86 3.79
CA ASP A 75 29.24 45.76 2.79
C ASP A 75 30.67 45.35 2.47
N LEU A 76 30.95 45.06 1.20
CA LEU A 76 32.26 44.65 0.70
C LEU A 76 32.89 45.67 -0.26
N ASP A 77 32.43 46.94 -0.30
CA ASP A 77 32.96 47.98 -1.19
C ASP A 77 34.47 48.21 -1.00
N ASP A 78 34.95 48.14 0.27
CA ASP A 78 36.36 48.34 0.63
C ASP A 78 37.18 47.02 0.63
N TRP A 79 36.56 45.89 0.33
CA TRP A 79 37.27 44.63 0.27
C TRP A 79 38.09 44.52 -1.04
N ARG A 80 39.41 44.47 -0.91
CA ARG A 80 40.36 44.39 -2.01
C ARG A 80 41.06 43.03 -1.99
N GLU A 81 40.28 41.94 -2.14
CA GLU A 81 40.78 40.58 -2.13
C GLU A 81 41.57 40.18 -0.85
N ASN A 82 41.42 40.94 0.22
CA ASN A 82 42.05 40.62 1.49
C ASN A 82 41.16 39.66 2.31
N PRO A 83 41.53 38.39 2.48
CA PRO A 83 40.73 37.41 3.23
C PRO A 83 40.55 37.77 4.69
N MET A 84 41.44 38.60 5.27
CA MET A 84 41.40 39.02 6.66
C MET A 84 40.61 40.33 6.85
N HIS A 85 39.98 40.86 5.79
CA HIS A 85 39.14 42.03 5.90
C HIS A 85 37.95 41.78 6.85
N PRO A 86 37.65 42.69 7.83
CA PRO A 86 36.61 42.42 8.82
C PRO A 86 35.24 42.07 8.23
N ALA A 87 34.79 42.77 7.18
CA ALA A 87 33.52 42.48 6.52
C ALA A 87 33.53 41.13 5.82
N MET A 88 34.65 40.71 5.21
CA MET A 88 34.78 39.37 4.62
C MET A 88 34.72 38.29 5.71
N GLN A 89 35.38 38.50 6.85
CA GLN A 89 35.31 37.55 7.99
C GLN A 89 33.90 37.48 8.56
N GLU A 90 33.14 38.56 8.59
CA GLU A 90 31.73 38.58 9.00
C GLU A 90 30.87 37.76 8.03
N CYS A 91 31.05 37.93 6.71
CA CYS A 91 30.36 37.13 5.68
C CYS A 91 30.67 35.61 5.82
N LEU A 92 31.97 35.27 5.96
CA LEU A 92 32.40 33.88 6.13
C LEU A 92 31.85 33.27 7.43
N HIS A 93 31.79 34.06 8.50
CA HIS A 93 31.19 33.62 9.77
C HIS A 93 29.68 33.37 9.61
N ALA A 94 28.95 34.26 8.96
CA ALA A 94 27.52 34.11 8.70
C ALA A 94 27.24 32.85 7.87
N LEU A 95 28.01 32.62 6.80
CA LEU A 95 27.93 31.37 6.00
C LEU A 95 28.21 30.13 6.84
N GLY A 96 29.29 30.17 7.65
CA GLY A 96 29.67 29.06 8.54
C GLY A 96 28.55 28.71 9.55
N VAL A 97 27.93 29.72 10.17
CA VAL A 97 26.82 29.53 11.12
C VAL A 97 25.61 28.94 10.43
N MET A 98 25.25 29.40 9.22
CA MET A 98 24.10 28.84 8.47
C MET A 98 24.35 27.41 8.02
N ILE A 99 25.53 27.12 7.48
CA ILE A 99 25.93 25.76 7.08
C ILE A 99 25.95 24.82 8.30
N ALA A 100 26.55 25.26 9.43
CA ALA A 100 26.57 24.47 10.65
C ALA A 100 25.15 24.19 11.19
N ARG A 101 24.26 25.21 11.11
CA ARG A 101 22.85 25.07 11.50
C ARG A 101 22.11 24.07 10.58
N SER A 102 22.36 24.14 9.27
CA SER A 102 21.83 23.20 8.29
C SER A 102 22.37 21.79 8.54
N GLN A 103 23.68 21.64 8.78
CA GLN A 103 24.31 20.35 9.10
C GLN A 103 23.84 19.79 10.46
N ALA A 104 23.67 20.65 11.47
CA ALA A 104 23.11 20.25 12.76
C ALA A 104 21.65 19.77 12.61
N THR A 105 20.89 20.44 11.76
CA THR A 105 19.52 20.04 11.42
C THR A 105 19.51 18.74 10.59
N GLN A 106 20.47 18.57 9.68
CA GLN A 106 20.66 17.32 8.92
C GLN A 106 21.24 16.21 9.81
N SER A 107 22.17 16.50 10.73
CA SER A 107 22.72 15.51 11.66
C SER A 107 21.70 15.13 12.75
N ALA A 108 20.88 16.08 13.20
CA ALA A 108 19.72 15.79 14.04
C ALA A 108 18.67 14.95 13.28
N LYS A 109 18.47 15.23 11.98
CA LYS A 109 17.67 14.37 11.06
C LYS A 109 18.35 13.02 10.81
N SER A 110 19.68 12.94 10.71
CA SER A 110 20.45 11.69 10.50
C SER A 110 20.53 10.83 11.77
N ASN A 111 20.69 11.41 12.95
CA ASN A 111 20.63 10.68 14.22
C ASN A 111 19.19 10.30 14.62
N ALA A 112 18.19 11.02 14.11
CA ALA A 112 16.79 10.59 14.12
C ALA A 112 16.51 9.55 13.02
N ALA A 113 17.28 9.51 11.93
CA ALA A 113 17.12 8.55 10.83
C ALA A 113 17.70 7.15 11.12
N THR A 114 18.58 6.98 12.11
CA THR A 114 18.95 5.65 12.65
C THR A 114 17.93 5.11 13.66
N SER A 115 16.94 5.92 14.07
CA SER A 115 15.79 5.49 14.88
C SER A 115 14.44 5.75 14.19
N SER A 116 14.43 6.21 12.95
CA SER A 116 13.21 6.48 12.18
C SER A 116 13.49 6.47 10.68
N ALA A 117 13.50 5.29 10.10
CA ALA A 117 13.07 5.15 8.72
C ALA A 117 11.56 5.46 8.70
N ALA A 118 11.22 6.67 8.30
CA ALA A 118 9.93 7.27 8.00
C ALA A 118 9.57 8.47 8.89
N ALA A 119 9.91 9.66 8.42
CA ALA A 119 9.09 10.84 8.68
C ALA A 119 9.11 11.71 7.41
N LYS A 120 8.34 11.32 6.39
CA LYS A 120 7.39 12.26 5.79
C LYS A 120 6.74 12.95 6.98
N GLU A 121 6.53 14.27 6.96
CA GLU A 121 5.69 14.93 7.96
C GLU A 121 4.47 14.04 8.17
N SER A 122 4.35 13.48 9.39
CA SER A 122 3.19 12.64 9.68
C SER A 122 1.98 13.52 9.42
N PRO A 123 1.07 13.15 8.52
CA PRO A 123 -0.08 13.98 8.24
C PRO A 123 -0.75 14.31 9.56
N ARG A 124 -1.10 15.58 9.74
CA ARG A 124 -1.63 16.13 11.00
C ARG A 124 -2.89 15.39 11.45
N PHE A 125 -3.50 14.66 10.51
CA PHE A 125 -4.67 13.85 10.70
C PHE A 125 -4.43 12.44 10.12
N SER A 126 -4.85 11.44 10.88
CA SER A 126 -4.85 10.06 10.42
C SER A 126 -6.20 9.41 10.78
N ILE A 127 -6.72 8.56 9.89
CA ILE A 127 -8.04 7.97 10.02
C ILE A 127 -8.00 6.46 9.76
N CYS A 128 -8.81 5.73 10.53
CA CYS A 128 -9.20 4.35 10.22
C CYS A 128 -10.69 4.34 9.88
N VAL A 129 -11.05 3.77 8.75
CA VAL A 129 -12.44 3.47 8.38
C VAL A 129 -12.73 2.04 8.81
N LEU A 130 -13.51 1.86 9.87
CA LEU A 130 -13.91 0.53 10.32
C LEU A 130 -14.94 -0.08 9.35
N PRO A 131 -14.96 -1.41 9.20
CA PRO A 131 -15.99 -2.09 8.41
C PRO A 131 -17.38 -1.71 8.86
N PHE A 132 -18.20 -1.18 7.94
CA PHE A 132 -19.56 -0.79 8.21
C PHE A 132 -20.42 -2.02 8.48
N SER A 133 -21.24 -1.95 9.54
CA SER A 133 -22.09 -3.05 9.93
C SER A 133 -23.24 -3.21 8.94
N ASN A 134 -23.48 -4.43 8.46
CA ASN A 134 -24.64 -4.76 7.64
C ASN A 134 -25.91 -4.83 8.52
N MET A 135 -26.82 -3.90 8.31
CA MET A 135 -28.11 -3.80 9.01
C MET A 135 -29.29 -4.15 8.08
N SER A 136 -29.02 -4.80 6.94
CA SER A 136 -30.06 -5.16 5.95
C SER A 136 -30.93 -6.34 6.42
N GLY A 137 -30.48 -7.11 7.39
CA GLY A 137 -31.14 -8.35 7.84
C GLY A 137 -30.91 -9.54 6.90
N ASP A 138 -30.07 -9.37 5.90
CA ASP A 138 -29.69 -10.37 4.91
C ASP A 138 -28.15 -10.50 4.90
N PRO A 139 -27.60 -11.63 5.33
CA PRO A 139 -26.15 -11.87 5.32
C PRO A 139 -25.53 -11.79 3.91
N GLU A 140 -26.32 -12.07 2.85
CA GLU A 140 -25.83 -11.98 1.49
C GLU A 140 -25.56 -10.53 1.03
N GLN A 141 -25.99 -9.52 1.80
CA GLN A 141 -25.67 -8.11 1.57
C GLN A 141 -24.39 -7.63 2.28
N GLU A 142 -23.64 -8.53 2.91
CA GLU A 142 -22.39 -8.20 3.60
C GLU A 142 -21.35 -7.58 2.65
N TYR A 143 -21.24 -8.13 1.41
CA TYR A 143 -20.34 -7.62 0.38
C TYR A 143 -20.56 -6.14 0.06
N PHE A 144 -21.81 -5.69 0.14
CA PHE A 144 -22.16 -4.32 -0.15
C PHE A 144 -21.70 -3.36 0.95
N SER A 145 -21.82 -3.76 2.21
CA SER A 145 -21.32 -2.98 3.36
C SER A 145 -19.80 -2.90 3.36
N ASP A 146 -19.14 -4.00 3.04
CA ASP A 146 -17.69 -4.07 2.89
C ASP A 146 -17.20 -3.18 1.74
N GLY A 147 -17.86 -3.26 0.59
CA GLY A 147 -17.54 -2.46 -0.59
C GLY A 147 -17.62 -0.96 -0.31
N ILE A 148 -18.69 -0.49 0.34
CA ILE A 148 -18.82 0.92 0.74
C ILE A 148 -17.67 1.33 1.67
N THR A 149 -17.28 0.48 2.60
CA THR A 149 -16.14 0.74 3.50
C THR A 149 -14.83 0.91 2.72
N GLU A 150 -14.58 0.02 1.77
CA GLU A 150 -13.40 0.05 0.91
C GLU A 150 -13.38 1.28 -0.01
N ASP A 151 -14.53 1.62 -0.62
CA ASP A 151 -14.66 2.79 -1.49
C ASP A 151 -14.38 4.09 -0.73
N ILE A 152 -14.96 4.27 0.46
CA ILE A 152 -14.70 5.44 1.31
C ILE A 152 -13.22 5.47 1.73
N THR A 153 -12.63 4.33 2.09
CA THR A 153 -11.21 4.25 2.44
C THR A 153 -10.32 4.67 1.27
N THR A 154 -10.65 4.18 0.08
CA THR A 154 -9.94 4.50 -1.16
C THR A 154 -10.06 5.99 -1.50
N ASP A 155 -11.25 6.57 -1.37
CA ASP A 155 -11.48 7.99 -1.64
C ASP A 155 -10.70 8.89 -0.65
N LEU A 156 -10.73 8.55 0.64
CA LEU A 156 -9.97 9.29 1.64
C LEU A 156 -8.46 9.18 1.44
N SER A 157 -7.97 8.05 0.89
CA SER A 157 -6.54 7.84 0.60
C SER A 157 -6.02 8.75 -0.53
N LYS A 158 -6.91 9.32 -1.36
CA LYS A 158 -6.55 10.31 -2.39
C LYS A 158 -6.31 11.71 -1.83
N VAL A 159 -6.54 11.93 -0.53
CA VAL A 159 -6.36 13.22 0.15
C VAL A 159 -4.96 13.27 0.77
N SER A 160 -4.05 14.03 0.19
CA SER A 160 -2.64 14.10 0.57
C SER A 160 -2.38 14.53 2.03
N ALA A 161 -3.27 15.34 2.58
CA ALA A 161 -3.20 15.84 3.96
C ALA A 161 -3.71 14.82 5.02
N LEU A 162 -4.19 13.63 4.58
CA LEU A 162 -4.80 12.62 5.44
C LEU A 162 -4.05 11.28 5.31
N ALA A 163 -3.53 10.73 6.40
CA ALA A 163 -3.06 9.35 6.43
C ALA A 163 -4.24 8.43 6.68
N VAL A 164 -4.45 7.46 5.80
CA VAL A 164 -5.54 6.49 5.94
C VAL A 164 -4.96 5.12 6.28
N ALA A 165 -5.45 4.51 7.36
CA ALA A 165 -5.09 3.14 7.69
C ALA A 165 -5.59 2.19 6.59
N SER A 166 -4.81 1.16 6.27
CA SER A 166 -5.19 0.21 5.22
C SER A 166 -6.52 -0.47 5.54
N SER A 167 -7.34 -0.71 4.50
CA SER A 167 -8.59 -1.47 4.63
C SER A 167 -8.35 -2.82 5.31
N ASN A 168 -7.26 -3.51 4.94
CA ASN A 168 -6.92 -4.81 5.50
C ASN A 168 -6.73 -4.76 7.02
N SER A 169 -6.03 -3.75 7.53
CA SER A 169 -5.85 -3.55 8.99
C SER A 169 -7.18 -3.24 9.67
N ALA A 170 -8.03 -2.43 9.06
CA ALA A 170 -9.36 -2.11 9.57
C ALA A 170 -10.28 -3.34 9.59
N PHE A 171 -10.23 -4.18 8.57
CA PHE A 171 -11.06 -5.39 8.46
C PHE A 171 -10.71 -6.48 9.49
N THR A 172 -9.54 -6.42 10.14
CA THR A 172 -9.23 -7.32 11.28
C THR A 172 -10.19 -7.12 12.46
N TYR A 173 -10.88 -6.00 12.52
CA TYR A 173 -11.86 -5.67 13.55
C TYR A 173 -13.30 -6.08 13.18
N LYS A 174 -13.54 -6.59 11.98
CA LYS A 174 -14.86 -6.97 11.50
C LYS A 174 -15.52 -8.03 12.41
N GLY A 175 -16.77 -7.78 12.79
CA GLY A 175 -17.55 -8.69 13.63
C GLY A 175 -17.10 -8.79 15.09
N LYS A 176 -16.15 -7.99 15.54
CA LYS A 176 -15.67 -7.94 16.92
C LYS A 176 -16.37 -6.81 17.69
N HIS A 177 -16.58 -6.99 19.00
CA HIS A 177 -16.91 -5.87 19.88
C HIS A 177 -15.67 -5.01 20.06
N ILE A 178 -15.67 -3.84 19.45
CA ILE A 178 -14.48 -2.99 19.33
C ILE A 178 -14.53 -1.88 20.38
N ASN A 179 -13.40 -1.70 21.07
CA ASN A 179 -13.13 -0.47 21.78
C ASN A 179 -12.36 0.49 20.86
N ILE A 180 -12.98 1.61 20.48
CA ILE A 180 -12.38 2.63 19.58
C ILE A 180 -11.01 3.06 20.07
N GLN A 181 -10.81 3.21 21.38
CA GLN A 181 -9.51 3.55 21.96
C GLN A 181 -8.44 2.46 21.75
N GLN A 182 -8.86 1.20 21.59
CA GLN A 182 -7.95 0.12 21.23
C GLN A 182 -7.50 0.24 19.77
N VAL A 183 -8.44 0.46 18.84
CA VAL A 183 -8.14 0.68 17.41
C VAL A 183 -7.16 1.83 17.23
N ILE A 184 -7.40 2.95 17.90
CA ILE A 184 -6.55 4.14 17.84
C ILE A 184 -5.11 3.84 18.27
N ARG A 185 -4.95 3.09 19.37
CA ARG A 185 -3.60 2.72 19.86
C ARG A 185 -2.90 1.72 18.95
N GLU A 186 -3.62 0.72 18.45
CA GLU A 186 -3.06 -0.36 17.63
C GLU A 186 -2.69 0.14 16.24
N LEU A 187 -3.55 0.93 15.60
CA LEU A 187 -3.33 1.47 14.26
C LEU A 187 -2.66 2.84 14.26
N LYS A 188 -2.45 3.45 15.44
CA LYS A 188 -1.82 4.77 15.61
C LYS A 188 -2.51 5.87 14.79
N VAL A 189 -3.83 5.83 14.73
CA VAL A 189 -4.65 6.83 14.02
C VAL A 189 -5.20 7.86 15.01
N SER A 190 -5.46 9.09 14.51
CA SER A 190 -6.06 10.16 15.30
C SER A 190 -7.58 10.13 15.32
N HIS A 191 -8.19 9.55 14.28
CA HIS A 191 -9.65 9.47 14.13
C HIS A 191 -10.09 8.09 13.68
N VAL A 192 -11.32 7.74 14.00
CA VAL A 192 -11.98 6.51 13.54
C VAL A 192 -13.32 6.87 12.94
N LEU A 193 -13.58 6.38 11.73
CA LEU A 193 -14.89 6.39 11.09
C LEU A 193 -15.54 5.03 11.34
N GLU A 194 -16.73 5.03 11.88
CA GLU A 194 -17.57 3.83 11.98
C GLU A 194 -18.95 4.10 11.39
N GLY A 195 -19.66 3.03 11.05
CA GLY A 195 -20.97 3.18 10.46
C GLY A 195 -21.74 1.89 10.27
N SER A 196 -22.91 2.04 9.67
CA SER A 196 -23.77 0.92 9.29
C SER A 196 -24.45 1.18 7.95
N VAL A 197 -24.69 0.11 7.21
CA VAL A 197 -25.36 0.14 5.92
C VAL A 197 -26.60 -0.75 5.98
N ARG A 198 -27.73 -0.26 5.46
CA ARG A 198 -28.94 -1.03 5.25
C ARG A 198 -29.41 -0.84 3.82
N LYS A 199 -29.44 -1.91 3.05
CA LYS A 199 -30.01 -1.97 1.69
C LYS A 199 -31.32 -2.73 1.75
N ALA A 200 -32.44 -2.10 1.36
CA ALA A 200 -33.76 -2.73 1.35
C ALA A 200 -34.70 -2.02 0.40
N GLY A 201 -35.41 -2.76 -0.45
CA GLY A 201 -36.46 -2.24 -1.31
C GLY A 201 -36.02 -1.17 -2.31
N GLY A 202 -34.79 -1.27 -2.84
CA GLY A 202 -34.22 -0.28 -3.76
C GLY A 202 -33.68 1.00 -3.08
N ARG A 203 -33.71 1.06 -1.74
CA ARG A 203 -33.18 2.17 -0.95
C ARG A 203 -31.96 1.75 -0.15
N ILE A 204 -31.06 2.70 0.05
CA ILE A 204 -29.87 2.54 0.88
C ILE A 204 -29.92 3.57 2.01
N ARG A 205 -29.70 3.09 3.23
CA ARG A 205 -29.48 3.95 4.39
C ARG A 205 -28.09 3.71 4.94
N ILE A 206 -27.31 4.79 5.06
CA ILE A 206 -26.00 4.77 5.69
C ILE A 206 -26.04 5.68 6.92
N ASN A 207 -25.59 5.16 8.07
CA ASN A 207 -25.22 5.99 9.20
C ASN A 207 -23.70 5.98 9.27
N ALA A 208 -23.10 7.14 9.40
CA ALA A 208 -21.65 7.27 9.52
C ALA A 208 -21.31 8.28 10.62
N GLN A 209 -20.28 7.99 11.40
CA GLN A 209 -19.83 8.86 12.48
C GLN A 209 -18.30 8.84 12.58
N LEU A 210 -17.73 10.04 12.72
CA LEU A 210 -16.30 10.27 12.88
C LEU A 210 -16.00 10.58 14.35
N ILE A 211 -15.09 9.83 14.94
CA ILE A 211 -14.72 9.91 16.34
C ILE A 211 -13.29 10.38 16.47
N ASP A 212 -13.06 11.42 17.26
CA ASP A 212 -11.72 11.90 17.64
C ASP A 212 -11.13 10.96 18.71
N GLY A 213 -9.96 10.42 18.41
CA GLY A 213 -9.28 9.47 19.26
C GLY A 213 -8.72 10.04 20.56
N THR A 214 -8.49 11.34 20.61
CA THR A 214 -7.96 12.01 21.80
C THR A 214 -9.05 12.28 22.82
N THR A 215 -10.20 12.76 22.33
CA THR A 215 -11.31 13.20 23.18
C THR A 215 -12.39 12.15 23.34
N ASN A 216 -12.40 11.14 22.47
CA ASN A 216 -13.46 10.13 22.33
C ASN A 216 -14.84 10.74 22.02
N ASN A 217 -14.87 11.94 21.44
CA ASN A 217 -16.09 12.62 21.07
C ASN A 217 -16.38 12.45 19.57
N HIS A 218 -17.67 12.46 19.23
CA HIS A 218 -18.07 12.51 17.83
C HIS A 218 -17.75 13.90 17.26
N VAL A 219 -16.89 13.94 16.24
CA VAL A 219 -16.55 15.16 15.49
C VAL A 219 -17.64 15.44 14.46
N TRP A 220 -18.24 14.35 13.94
CA TRP A 220 -19.28 14.41 12.95
C TRP A 220 -20.09 13.11 12.99
N ALA A 221 -21.40 13.22 12.73
CA ALA A 221 -22.31 12.09 12.59
C ALA A 221 -23.46 12.50 11.69
N GLU A 222 -23.72 11.71 10.65
CA GLU A 222 -24.83 11.92 9.73
C GLU A 222 -25.50 10.62 9.32
N ARG A 223 -26.77 10.77 8.90
CA ARG A 223 -27.58 9.69 8.34
C ARG A 223 -28.04 10.07 6.94
N TYR A 224 -27.75 9.21 6.03
CA TYR A 224 -28.13 9.31 4.63
C TYR A 224 -29.21 8.28 4.31
N ASP A 225 -30.23 8.68 3.53
CA ASP A 225 -31.31 7.81 3.05
C ASP A 225 -31.56 8.18 1.60
N ARG A 226 -31.13 7.34 0.65
CA ARG A 226 -31.10 7.59 -0.79
C ARG A 226 -31.64 6.38 -1.55
N ASP A 227 -31.97 6.57 -2.83
CA ASP A 227 -32.20 5.47 -3.74
C ASP A 227 -30.90 4.73 -4.06
N ALA A 228 -30.97 3.43 -4.34
CA ALA A 228 -29.78 2.63 -4.65
C ALA A 228 -29.05 3.10 -5.91
N SER A 229 -29.77 3.80 -6.82
CA SER A 229 -29.21 4.46 -7.99
C SER A 229 -28.25 5.61 -7.67
N ASP A 230 -28.30 6.16 -6.46
CA ASP A 230 -27.54 7.34 -6.07
C ASP A 230 -26.31 6.97 -5.25
N ILE A 231 -25.95 5.68 -5.18
CA ILE A 231 -24.90 5.18 -4.29
C ILE A 231 -23.55 5.89 -4.50
N PHE A 232 -23.18 6.15 -5.73
CA PHE A 232 -21.93 6.81 -6.04
C PHE A 232 -21.91 8.28 -5.56
N ALA A 233 -22.98 9.02 -5.79
CA ALA A 233 -23.09 10.38 -5.28
C ALA A 233 -23.08 10.42 -3.75
N LEU A 234 -23.65 9.38 -3.12
CA LEU A 234 -23.67 9.24 -1.68
C LEU A 234 -22.27 8.98 -1.09
N GLN A 235 -21.47 8.14 -1.73
CA GLN A 235 -20.07 7.89 -1.31
C GLN A 235 -19.23 9.16 -1.40
N ASP A 236 -19.38 9.95 -2.50
CA ASP A 236 -18.71 11.25 -2.65
C ASP A 236 -19.13 12.22 -1.54
N GLU A 237 -20.44 12.29 -1.26
CA GLU A 237 -20.98 13.16 -0.21
C GLU A 237 -20.39 12.82 1.15
N ILE A 238 -20.30 11.54 1.48
CA ILE A 238 -19.70 11.06 2.75
C ILE A 238 -18.21 11.40 2.81
N SER A 239 -17.43 11.08 1.77
CA SER A 239 -15.97 11.33 1.74
C SER A 239 -15.67 12.82 1.86
N GLN A 240 -16.41 13.68 1.15
CA GLN A 240 -16.26 15.13 1.23
C GLN A 240 -16.70 15.68 2.60
N ALA A 241 -17.76 15.12 3.22
CA ALA A 241 -18.21 15.52 4.55
C ALA A 241 -17.16 15.21 5.62
N ILE A 242 -16.49 14.06 5.53
CA ILE A 242 -15.41 13.67 6.44
C ILE A 242 -14.22 14.64 6.32
N VAL A 243 -13.76 14.93 5.10
CA VAL A 243 -12.67 15.87 4.87
C VAL A 243 -13.00 17.26 5.42
N LYS A 244 -14.25 17.71 5.22
CA LYS A 244 -14.75 18.97 5.79
C LYS A 244 -14.79 18.95 7.32
N ALA A 245 -15.24 17.84 7.92
CA ALA A 245 -15.28 17.68 9.38
C ALA A 245 -13.89 17.73 10.00
N LEU A 246 -12.88 17.18 9.32
CA LEU A 246 -11.46 17.28 9.68
C LEU A 246 -10.85 18.66 9.40
N ARG A 247 -11.63 19.60 8.85
CA ARG A 247 -11.17 20.94 8.43
C ARG A 247 -10.00 20.91 7.44
N LEU A 248 -9.92 19.86 6.65
CA LEU A 248 -8.96 19.74 5.57
C LEU A 248 -9.48 20.43 4.31
N ARG A 249 -8.56 20.91 3.48
CA ARG A 249 -8.90 21.52 2.18
C ARG A 249 -8.56 20.52 1.08
N LEU A 250 -9.56 20.14 0.30
CA LEU A 250 -9.34 19.34 -0.92
C LEU A 250 -8.73 20.20 -2.01
N LEU A 251 -7.67 19.71 -2.62
CA LEU A 251 -7.15 20.27 -3.86
C LEU A 251 -8.09 19.94 -5.02
N PRO A 252 -8.12 20.73 -6.11
CA PRO A 252 -8.97 20.45 -7.26
C PRO A 252 -8.72 19.08 -7.90
N GLU A 253 -7.46 18.64 -7.93
CA GLU A 253 -7.05 17.31 -8.42
C GLU A 253 -7.52 16.18 -7.49
N GLU A 254 -7.43 16.35 -6.17
CA GLU A 254 -7.91 15.36 -5.20
C GLU A 254 -9.43 15.18 -5.31
N LYS A 255 -10.16 16.30 -5.47
CA LYS A 255 -11.61 16.26 -5.68
C LYS A 255 -11.96 15.49 -6.95
N ARG A 256 -11.26 15.76 -8.07
CA ARG A 256 -11.46 15.02 -9.32
C ARG A 256 -11.10 13.54 -9.16
N ALA A 257 -10.04 13.24 -8.41
CA ALA A 257 -9.62 11.86 -8.16
C ALA A 257 -10.67 11.10 -7.34
N ILE A 258 -11.30 11.72 -6.33
CA ILE A 258 -12.41 11.14 -5.56
C ILE A 258 -13.61 10.87 -6.49
N GLU A 259 -13.98 11.83 -7.32
CA GLU A 259 -15.08 11.73 -8.28
C GLU A 259 -14.80 10.73 -9.42
N HIS A 260 -13.50 10.39 -9.68
CA HIS A 260 -13.12 9.41 -10.69
C HIS A 260 -13.20 7.99 -10.14
N ARG A 261 -14.27 7.29 -10.52
CA ARG A 261 -14.51 5.89 -10.17
C ARG A 261 -14.16 4.98 -11.34
N GLY A 262 -13.85 3.75 -11.03
CA GLY A 262 -13.53 2.77 -12.06
C GLY A 262 -14.67 2.52 -13.03
N THR A 263 -15.93 2.73 -12.60
CA THR A 263 -17.14 2.56 -13.42
C THR A 263 -18.25 3.53 -13.02
N ASN A 264 -19.15 3.83 -13.96
CA ASN A 264 -20.42 4.54 -13.71
C ASN A 264 -21.63 3.58 -13.67
N SER A 265 -21.42 2.29 -13.90
CA SER A 265 -22.47 1.28 -13.87
C SER A 265 -22.59 0.65 -12.49
N ILE A 266 -23.74 0.86 -11.84
CA ILE A 266 -24.03 0.26 -10.52
C ILE A 266 -24.04 -1.27 -10.62
N GLU A 267 -24.58 -1.84 -11.71
CA GLU A 267 -24.61 -3.29 -11.92
C GLU A 267 -23.19 -3.85 -12.06
N ALA A 268 -22.30 -3.19 -12.83
CA ALA A 268 -20.91 -3.60 -12.95
C ALA A 268 -20.16 -3.50 -11.60
N HIS A 269 -20.44 -2.44 -10.83
CA HIS A 269 -19.87 -2.24 -9.51
C HIS A 269 -20.34 -3.30 -8.51
N ASP A 270 -21.63 -3.58 -8.42
CA ASP A 270 -22.18 -4.64 -7.55
C ASP A 270 -21.55 -6.02 -7.87
N LEU A 271 -21.41 -6.36 -9.16
CA LEU A 271 -20.74 -7.60 -9.59
C LEU A 271 -19.26 -7.63 -9.17
N TYR A 272 -18.55 -6.52 -9.33
CA TYR A 272 -17.17 -6.40 -8.89
C TYR A 272 -17.04 -6.60 -7.37
N LEU A 273 -17.90 -5.96 -6.56
CA LEU A 273 -17.90 -6.13 -5.11
C LEU A 273 -18.19 -7.57 -4.69
N MET A 274 -19.11 -8.26 -5.37
CA MET A 274 -19.37 -9.69 -5.14
C MET A 274 -18.11 -10.53 -5.42
N ALA A 275 -17.45 -10.30 -6.57
CA ALA A 275 -16.22 -11.02 -6.92
C ALA A 275 -15.08 -10.71 -5.93
N ARG A 276 -14.97 -9.46 -5.49
CA ARG A 276 -13.97 -9.03 -4.51
C ARG A 276 -14.18 -9.68 -3.14
N GLN A 277 -15.42 -9.81 -2.70
CA GLN A 277 -15.74 -10.54 -1.47
C GLN A 277 -15.33 -12.02 -1.57
N ILE A 278 -15.64 -12.67 -2.70
CA ILE A 278 -15.21 -14.06 -2.94
C ILE A 278 -13.69 -14.14 -2.83
N TYR A 279 -12.96 -13.22 -3.47
CA TYR A 279 -11.50 -13.17 -3.39
C TYR A 279 -11.00 -12.95 -1.96
N ALA A 280 -11.57 -12.00 -1.22
CA ALA A 280 -11.15 -11.66 0.14
C ALA A 280 -11.43 -12.77 1.17
N THR A 281 -12.48 -13.58 0.95
CA THR A 281 -12.85 -14.67 1.86
C THR A 281 -12.24 -16.02 1.50
N ASN A 282 -11.87 -16.23 0.22
CA ASN A 282 -11.33 -17.47 -0.32
C ASN A 282 -10.05 -17.20 -1.14
N LEU A 283 -9.03 -16.67 -0.48
CA LEU A 283 -7.71 -16.43 -1.08
C LEU A 283 -6.99 -17.72 -1.49
N GLU A 284 -7.44 -18.85 -0.95
CA GLU A 284 -6.97 -20.15 -1.40
C GLU A 284 -7.58 -20.47 -2.76
N ALA A 285 -6.70 -20.82 -3.69
CA ALA A 285 -7.12 -21.16 -5.04
C ALA A 285 -7.92 -22.47 -5.00
N ASP A 286 -9.25 -22.37 -4.93
CA ASP A 286 -10.17 -23.46 -5.25
C ASP A 286 -10.90 -23.15 -6.56
N GLU A 287 -11.27 -24.20 -7.29
CA GLU A 287 -11.90 -24.09 -8.61
C GLU A 287 -13.19 -23.26 -8.58
N ARG A 288 -14.01 -23.45 -7.54
CA ARG A 288 -15.32 -22.80 -7.45
C ARG A 288 -15.19 -21.30 -7.27
N SER A 289 -14.35 -20.88 -6.32
CA SER A 289 -14.10 -19.48 -6.02
C SER A 289 -13.40 -18.79 -7.18
N ALA A 290 -12.34 -19.37 -7.74
CA ALA A 290 -11.63 -18.80 -8.88
C ALA A 290 -12.54 -18.71 -10.11
N GLY A 291 -13.31 -19.74 -10.42
CA GLY A 291 -14.28 -19.72 -11.51
C GLY A 291 -15.44 -18.73 -11.29
N ALA A 292 -15.89 -18.56 -10.05
CA ALA A 292 -16.91 -17.56 -9.73
C ALA A 292 -16.39 -16.13 -9.94
N ILE A 293 -15.15 -15.84 -9.50
CA ILE A 293 -14.50 -14.53 -9.72
C ILE A 293 -14.44 -14.24 -11.22
N VAL A 294 -13.93 -15.18 -12.03
CA VAL A 294 -13.81 -14.99 -13.48
C VAL A 294 -15.18 -14.69 -14.10
N ARG A 295 -16.21 -15.52 -13.83
CA ARG A 295 -17.55 -15.31 -14.41
C ARG A 295 -18.18 -13.99 -14.00
N THR A 296 -18.05 -13.63 -12.73
CA THR A 296 -18.67 -12.40 -12.20
C THR A 296 -17.96 -11.16 -12.75
N CYS A 297 -16.63 -11.17 -12.81
CA CYS A 297 -15.86 -10.08 -13.42
C CYS A 297 -16.05 -10.02 -14.94
N ALA A 298 -16.15 -11.15 -15.64
CA ALA A 298 -16.48 -11.16 -17.07
C ALA A 298 -17.82 -10.44 -17.33
N ARG A 299 -18.84 -10.72 -16.53
CA ARG A 299 -20.12 -10.01 -16.64
C ARG A 299 -19.98 -8.53 -16.33
N ALA A 300 -19.20 -8.13 -15.32
CA ALA A 300 -18.95 -6.73 -15.00
C ALA A 300 -18.25 -6.01 -16.17
N THR A 301 -17.27 -6.64 -16.81
CA THR A 301 -16.53 -6.08 -17.96
C THR A 301 -17.32 -6.12 -19.28
N GLU A 302 -18.31 -7.00 -19.42
CA GLU A 302 -19.29 -6.91 -20.52
C GLU A 302 -20.18 -5.69 -20.39
N ILE A 303 -20.63 -5.34 -19.17
CA ILE A 303 -21.45 -4.17 -18.89
C ILE A 303 -20.62 -2.89 -19.02
N ASP A 304 -19.41 -2.87 -18.46
CA ASP A 304 -18.47 -1.76 -18.57
C ASP A 304 -17.06 -2.25 -18.96
N PRO A 305 -16.74 -2.23 -20.27
CA PRO A 305 -15.43 -2.68 -20.76
C PRO A 305 -14.24 -1.82 -20.30
N ASN A 306 -14.51 -0.65 -19.68
CA ASN A 306 -13.48 0.25 -19.16
C ASN A 306 -13.25 0.10 -17.65
N TYR A 307 -13.89 -0.85 -17.00
CA TYR A 307 -13.75 -1.09 -15.57
C TYR A 307 -12.43 -1.81 -15.23
N ALA A 308 -11.35 -1.05 -15.06
CA ALA A 308 -9.98 -1.56 -14.85
C ALA A 308 -9.86 -2.53 -13.66
N GLN A 309 -10.49 -2.22 -12.52
CA GLN A 309 -10.45 -3.06 -11.32
C GLN A 309 -11.09 -4.43 -11.55
N ALA A 310 -12.19 -4.50 -12.32
CA ALA A 310 -12.82 -5.77 -12.65
C ALA A 310 -11.93 -6.62 -13.56
N TRP A 311 -11.20 -6.01 -14.52
CA TRP A 311 -10.21 -6.69 -15.34
C TRP A 311 -9.05 -7.23 -14.49
N ALA A 312 -8.52 -6.46 -13.53
CA ALA A 312 -7.44 -6.90 -12.64
C ALA A 312 -7.87 -8.08 -11.78
N LEU A 313 -9.07 -8.02 -11.19
CA LEU A 313 -9.61 -9.10 -10.37
C LEU A 313 -9.90 -10.36 -11.21
N MET A 314 -10.37 -10.20 -12.44
CA MET A 314 -10.54 -11.31 -13.39
C MET A 314 -9.20 -12.00 -13.70
N ALA A 315 -8.12 -11.22 -13.88
CA ALA A 315 -6.78 -11.75 -14.06
C ALA A 315 -6.32 -12.60 -12.87
N MET A 316 -6.65 -12.19 -11.63
CA MET A 316 -6.37 -12.98 -10.43
C MET A 316 -7.14 -14.30 -10.42
N GLY A 317 -8.38 -14.28 -10.86
CA GLY A 317 -9.20 -15.50 -11.03
C GLY A 317 -8.59 -16.48 -12.04
N TYR A 318 -8.21 -16.00 -13.22
CA TYR A 318 -7.55 -16.83 -14.24
C TYR A 318 -6.21 -17.39 -13.77
N ARG A 319 -5.37 -16.54 -13.13
CA ARG A 319 -4.12 -17.00 -12.52
C ARG A 319 -4.35 -18.16 -11.53
N ASN A 320 -5.37 -18.05 -10.69
CA ASN A 320 -5.68 -19.11 -9.73
C ASN A 320 -6.12 -20.39 -10.43
N LEU A 321 -6.97 -20.32 -11.46
CA LEU A 321 -7.35 -21.48 -12.29
C LEU A 321 -6.13 -22.10 -13.01
N ARG A 322 -5.20 -21.28 -13.48
CA ARG A 322 -3.94 -21.75 -14.11
C ARG A 322 -3.03 -22.47 -13.11
N ILE A 323 -2.94 -21.98 -11.87
CA ILE A 323 -2.18 -22.65 -10.79
C ILE A 323 -2.78 -24.03 -10.47
N LEU A 324 -4.10 -24.18 -10.59
CA LEU A 324 -4.80 -25.45 -10.42
C LEU A 324 -4.76 -26.33 -11.66
N GLU A 325 -4.10 -25.90 -12.74
CA GLU A 325 -4.01 -26.58 -14.04
C GLU A 325 -5.37 -26.83 -14.73
N LEU A 326 -6.40 -26.08 -14.35
CA LEU A 326 -7.76 -26.22 -14.88
C LEU A 326 -7.99 -25.47 -16.19
N GLN A 327 -7.12 -24.51 -16.52
CA GLN A 327 -7.19 -23.71 -17.75
C GLN A 327 -5.79 -23.40 -18.30
N SER A 328 -5.72 -23.19 -19.62
CA SER A 328 -4.51 -22.73 -20.30
C SER A 328 -4.30 -21.20 -20.19
N GLU A 329 -5.39 -20.45 -20.04
CA GLU A 329 -5.37 -19.00 -19.85
C GLU A 329 -4.88 -18.67 -18.44
N ASP A 330 -3.90 -17.79 -18.35
CA ASP A 330 -3.28 -17.39 -17.08
C ASP A 330 -3.67 -15.97 -16.60
N GLY A 331 -4.49 -15.27 -17.39
CA GLY A 331 -4.99 -13.94 -17.08
C GLY A 331 -4.10 -12.79 -17.52
N MET A 332 -3.07 -13.04 -18.33
CA MET A 332 -2.17 -11.97 -18.81
C MET A 332 -2.93 -10.89 -19.58
N ASP A 333 -3.80 -11.28 -20.52
CA ASP A 333 -4.55 -10.34 -21.36
C ASP A 333 -5.46 -9.45 -20.51
N ALA A 334 -6.08 -10.01 -19.48
CA ALA A 334 -6.91 -9.27 -18.54
C ALA A 334 -6.07 -8.28 -17.69
N ALA A 335 -4.89 -8.69 -17.22
CA ALA A 335 -3.98 -7.83 -16.48
C ALA A 335 -3.47 -6.66 -17.36
N GLU A 336 -3.12 -6.93 -18.61
CA GLU A 336 -2.69 -5.90 -19.58
C GLU A 336 -3.83 -4.96 -19.95
N ARG A 337 -5.04 -5.48 -20.09
CA ARG A 337 -6.23 -4.65 -20.29
C ARG A 337 -6.46 -3.73 -19.10
N ALA A 338 -6.38 -4.22 -17.87
CA ALA A 338 -6.48 -3.41 -16.67
C ALA A 338 -5.48 -2.26 -16.67
N LEU A 339 -4.20 -2.55 -16.96
CA LEU A 339 -3.12 -1.55 -17.01
C LEU A 339 -3.27 -0.57 -18.17
N SER A 340 -3.84 -1.00 -19.30
CA SER A 340 -4.15 -0.08 -20.42
C SER A 340 -5.22 0.95 -20.07
N LEU A 341 -6.13 0.61 -19.15
CA LEU A 341 -7.23 1.46 -18.69
C LEU A 341 -6.81 2.32 -17.49
N ASN A 342 -6.03 1.76 -16.58
CA ASN A 342 -5.50 2.44 -15.40
C ASN A 342 -4.05 1.97 -15.14
N PRO A 343 -3.03 2.71 -15.62
CA PRO A 343 -1.63 2.40 -15.41
C PRO A 343 -1.19 2.41 -13.94
N ASP A 344 -1.92 3.12 -13.07
CA ASP A 344 -1.58 3.29 -11.65
C ASP A 344 -2.29 2.27 -10.74
N LEU A 345 -2.83 1.18 -11.30
CA LEU A 345 -3.51 0.15 -10.54
C LEU A 345 -2.49 -0.87 -9.98
N ALA A 346 -2.13 -0.73 -8.71
CA ALA A 346 -1.15 -1.57 -8.03
C ALA A 346 -1.48 -3.07 -8.13
N GLU A 347 -2.74 -3.44 -7.97
CA GLU A 347 -3.20 -4.84 -8.06
C GLU A 347 -2.99 -5.44 -9.45
N ALA A 348 -3.16 -4.63 -10.51
CA ALA A 348 -2.91 -5.09 -11.89
C ALA A 348 -1.43 -5.33 -12.16
N HIS A 349 -0.54 -4.45 -11.66
CA HIS A 349 0.91 -4.68 -11.70
C HIS A 349 1.30 -5.93 -10.92
N ALA A 350 0.74 -6.15 -9.74
CA ALA A 350 1.04 -7.29 -8.88
C ALA A 350 0.60 -8.61 -9.53
N VAL A 351 -0.62 -8.71 -10.07
CA VAL A 351 -1.09 -9.93 -10.73
C VAL A 351 -0.32 -10.22 -12.01
N LYS A 352 -0.01 -9.19 -12.82
CA LYS A 352 0.85 -9.34 -14.01
C LYS A 352 2.23 -9.87 -13.63
N ALA A 353 2.84 -9.31 -12.58
CA ALA A 353 4.13 -9.77 -12.07
C ALA A 353 4.07 -11.23 -11.61
N TYR A 354 3.00 -11.64 -10.93
CA TYR A 354 2.84 -13.04 -10.53
C TYR A 354 2.74 -13.99 -11.72
N ILE A 355 1.99 -13.60 -12.77
CA ILE A 355 1.87 -14.39 -14.01
C ILE A 355 3.25 -14.51 -14.69
N LEU A 356 4.03 -13.44 -14.73
CA LEU A 356 5.40 -13.47 -15.26
C LEU A 356 6.31 -14.42 -14.46
N LEU A 357 6.17 -14.48 -13.12
CA LEU A 357 6.87 -15.47 -12.29
C LEU A 357 6.49 -16.91 -12.66
N LEU A 358 5.22 -17.17 -12.94
CA LEU A 358 4.76 -18.50 -13.40
C LEU A 358 5.32 -18.86 -14.77
N ARG A 359 5.54 -17.87 -15.64
CA ARG A 359 6.15 -18.03 -16.96
C ARG A 359 7.69 -18.10 -16.91
N GLY A 360 8.31 -17.85 -15.75
CA GLY A 360 9.76 -17.86 -15.55
C GLY A 360 10.47 -16.53 -15.91
N ASP A 361 9.72 -15.48 -16.26
CA ASP A 361 10.29 -14.15 -16.54
C ASP A 361 10.47 -13.35 -15.24
N THR A 362 11.55 -13.66 -14.54
CA THR A 362 11.83 -13.12 -13.21
C THR A 362 12.18 -11.62 -13.26
N ASP A 363 12.83 -11.15 -14.33
CA ASP A 363 13.25 -9.75 -14.43
C ASP A 363 12.05 -8.82 -14.66
N ALA A 364 11.18 -9.19 -15.61
CA ALA A 364 9.93 -8.45 -15.82
C ALA A 364 9.01 -8.50 -14.60
N ALA A 365 8.96 -9.64 -13.90
CA ALA A 365 8.21 -9.77 -12.66
C ALA A 365 8.75 -8.83 -11.57
N ALA A 366 10.09 -8.72 -11.42
CA ALA A 366 10.70 -7.82 -10.44
C ALA A 366 10.33 -6.35 -10.71
N ALA A 367 10.33 -5.92 -11.97
CA ALA A 367 9.89 -4.57 -12.35
C ALA A 367 8.41 -4.34 -12.00
N GLY A 368 7.53 -5.32 -12.28
CA GLY A 368 6.12 -5.24 -11.94
C GLY A 368 5.86 -5.19 -10.42
N VAL A 369 6.61 -5.98 -9.64
CA VAL A 369 6.56 -5.94 -8.17
C VAL A 369 6.97 -4.58 -7.63
N ALA A 370 8.06 -4.01 -8.18
CA ALA A 370 8.54 -2.69 -7.77
C ALA A 370 7.49 -1.60 -8.04
N ALA A 371 6.89 -1.60 -9.24
CA ALA A 371 5.81 -0.69 -9.58
C ALA A 371 4.60 -0.85 -8.65
N ALA A 372 4.14 -2.08 -8.40
CA ALA A 372 3.02 -2.34 -7.50
C ALA A 372 3.26 -1.82 -6.07
N LEU A 373 4.46 -2.08 -5.51
CA LEU A 373 4.83 -1.64 -4.16
C LEU A 373 5.06 -0.13 -4.06
N GLN A 374 5.44 0.53 -5.15
CA GLN A 374 5.56 1.99 -5.20
C GLN A 374 4.18 2.65 -5.18
N LEU A 375 3.21 2.09 -5.93
CA LEU A 375 1.85 2.58 -6.00
C LEU A 375 1.07 2.32 -4.71
N ASP A 376 1.15 1.09 -4.18
CA ASP A 376 0.51 0.71 -2.92
C ASP A 376 1.41 -0.21 -2.08
N PRO A 377 2.20 0.33 -1.14
CA PRO A 377 3.04 -0.45 -0.24
C PRO A 377 2.25 -1.39 0.69
N GLU A 378 0.96 -1.11 0.92
CA GLU A 378 0.07 -1.87 1.80
C GLU A 378 -0.83 -2.86 1.03
N SER A 379 -0.62 -3.03 -0.27
CA SER A 379 -1.30 -4.05 -1.05
C SER A 379 -0.88 -5.46 -0.60
N ASN A 380 -1.85 -6.29 -0.19
CA ASN A 380 -1.59 -7.70 0.14
C ASN A 380 -1.03 -8.44 -1.09
N GLU A 381 -1.65 -8.27 -2.26
CA GLU A 381 -1.25 -8.94 -3.50
C GLU A 381 0.18 -8.56 -3.93
N ALA A 382 0.55 -7.27 -3.82
CA ALA A 382 1.91 -6.83 -4.14
C ALA A 382 2.96 -7.42 -3.19
N ASN A 383 2.69 -7.41 -1.88
CA ASN A 383 3.59 -8.01 -0.89
C ASN A 383 3.68 -9.54 -1.04
N ARG A 384 2.57 -10.21 -1.32
CA ARG A 384 2.53 -11.66 -1.57
C ARG A 384 3.35 -12.03 -2.81
N THR A 385 3.21 -11.27 -3.90
CA THR A 385 3.97 -11.47 -5.14
C THR A 385 5.46 -11.18 -4.92
N ALA A 386 5.81 -10.14 -4.16
CA ALA A 386 7.19 -9.85 -3.76
C ALA A 386 7.80 -11.00 -2.94
N GLY A 387 7.04 -11.53 -1.96
CA GLY A 387 7.46 -12.69 -1.18
C GLY A 387 7.78 -13.90 -2.08
N ARG A 388 6.92 -14.17 -3.07
CA ARG A 388 7.13 -15.26 -4.04
C ARG A 388 8.34 -15.04 -4.93
N LEU A 389 8.54 -13.83 -5.43
CA LEU A 389 9.72 -13.45 -6.22
C LEU A 389 11.00 -13.73 -5.44
N HIS A 390 11.09 -13.21 -4.21
CA HIS A 390 12.29 -13.41 -3.39
C HIS A 390 12.48 -14.87 -2.97
N TYR A 391 11.40 -15.62 -2.74
CA TYR A 391 11.47 -17.06 -2.47
C TYR A 391 12.08 -17.83 -3.66
N GLN A 392 11.64 -17.56 -4.90
CA GLN A 392 12.19 -18.18 -6.11
C GLN A 392 13.65 -17.81 -6.36
N LEU A 393 14.06 -16.60 -5.95
CA LEU A 393 15.44 -16.14 -6.00
C LEU A 393 16.31 -16.67 -4.83
N HIS A 394 15.78 -17.56 -3.98
CA HIS A 394 16.43 -18.05 -2.76
C HIS A 394 16.83 -16.95 -1.76
N ARG A 395 16.22 -15.77 -1.84
CA ARG A 395 16.41 -14.64 -0.92
C ARG A 395 15.40 -14.74 0.21
N TYR A 396 15.57 -15.77 1.06
CA TYR A 396 14.54 -16.14 2.04
C TYR A 396 14.31 -15.09 3.13
N GLN A 397 15.32 -14.30 3.51
CA GLN A 397 15.16 -13.22 4.50
C GLN A 397 14.25 -12.11 3.96
N GLU A 398 14.42 -11.71 2.71
CA GLU A 398 13.55 -10.75 2.04
C GLU A 398 12.14 -11.34 1.85
N ALA A 399 12.04 -12.61 1.46
CA ALA A 399 10.76 -13.29 1.33
C ALA A 399 9.98 -13.29 2.65
N ILE A 400 10.64 -13.55 3.79
CA ILE A 400 10.03 -13.47 5.12
C ILE A 400 9.40 -12.10 5.36
N ARG A 401 10.14 -11.01 5.11
CA ARG A 401 9.64 -9.65 5.35
C ARG A 401 8.35 -9.36 4.56
N PHE A 402 8.31 -9.76 3.30
CA PHE A 402 7.16 -9.54 2.44
C PHE A 402 5.98 -10.44 2.81
N TYR A 403 6.23 -11.72 3.10
CA TYR A 403 5.17 -12.63 3.53
C TYR A 403 4.62 -12.30 4.92
N GLU A 404 5.45 -11.85 5.87
CA GLU A 404 4.99 -11.33 7.16
C GLU A 404 4.06 -10.14 6.97
N LYS A 405 4.44 -9.21 6.06
CA LYS A 405 3.61 -8.05 5.75
C LYS A 405 2.30 -8.48 5.09
N ALA A 406 2.34 -9.34 4.08
CA ALA A 406 1.15 -9.84 3.41
C ALA A 406 0.20 -10.56 4.39
N ALA A 407 0.75 -11.46 5.21
CA ALA A 407 -0.02 -12.16 6.23
C ALA A 407 -0.60 -11.24 7.31
N GLY A 408 0.09 -10.14 7.64
CA GLY A 408 -0.40 -9.12 8.56
C GLY A 408 -1.52 -8.27 7.98
N LEU A 409 -1.48 -8.01 6.66
CA LEU A 409 -2.46 -7.21 5.95
C LEU A 409 -3.80 -7.92 5.75
N MET A 410 -3.80 -9.25 5.64
CA MET A 410 -5.02 -10.02 5.36
C MET A 410 -5.08 -11.30 6.22
N GLU A 411 -6.07 -11.38 7.11
CA GLU A 411 -6.21 -12.53 8.01
C GLU A 411 -6.55 -13.82 7.23
N ALA A 412 -7.23 -13.70 6.10
CA ALA A 412 -7.57 -14.83 5.23
C ALA A 412 -6.40 -15.30 4.34
N ASP A 413 -5.26 -14.62 4.33
CA ASP A 413 -4.08 -15.02 3.53
C ASP A 413 -3.36 -16.22 4.18
N GLN A 414 -3.92 -17.39 3.96
CA GLN A 414 -3.38 -18.67 4.40
C GLN A 414 -2.06 -19.00 3.68
N ASN A 415 -1.96 -18.65 2.40
CA ASN A 415 -0.78 -18.95 1.58
C ASN A 415 0.48 -18.28 2.13
N SER A 416 0.44 -16.97 2.41
CA SER A 416 1.59 -16.26 2.99
C SER A 416 1.99 -16.84 4.36
N ALA A 417 1.00 -17.20 5.20
CA ALA A 417 1.28 -17.85 6.48
C ALA A 417 1.98 -19.21 6.29
N ASN A 418 1.58 -19.98 5.28
CA ASN A 418 2.20 -21.26 4.97
C ASN A 418 3.60 -21.10 4.37
N MET A 419 3.79 -20.14 3.45
CA MET A 419 5.10 -19.86 2.85
C MET A 419 6.14 -19.40 3.87
N LEU A 420 5.72 -18.72 4.94
CA LEU A 420 6.61 -18.37 6.06
C LEU A 420 7.22 -19.59 6.74
N ILE A 421 6.47 -20.71 6.84
CA ILE A 421 7.02 -21.97 7.40
C ILE A 421 8.24 -22.41 6.58
N SER A 422 8.09 -22.43 5.25
CA SER A 422 9.17 -22.82 4.32
C SER A 422 10.36 -21.85 4.38
N CYS A 423 10.08 -20.54 4.41
CA CYS A 423 11.14 -19.52 4.46
C CYS A 423 11.94 -19.59 5.77
N TYR A 424 11.27 -19.65 6.92
CA TYR A 424 11.96 -19.78 8.22
C TYR A 424 12.73 -21.08 8.36
N THR A 425 12.18 -22.18 7.82
CA THR A 425 12.90 -23.47 7.75
C THR A 425 14.17 -23.36 6.92
N ALA A 426 14.10 -22.68 5.76
CA ALA A 426 15.25 -22.52 4.86
C ALA A 426 16.39 -21.68 5.48
N VAL A 427 16.08 -20.72 6.35
CA VAL A 427 17.09 -19.92 7.09
C VAL A 427 17.49 -20.52 8.43
N GLY A 428 16.92 -21.66 8.83
CA GLY A 428 17.22 -22.35 10.08
C GLY A 428 16.63 -21.72 11.35
N ASP A 429 15.67 -20.79 11.21
CA ASP A 429 14.96 -20.20 12.35
C ASP A 429 13.82 -21.12 12.82
N THR A 430 14.12 -22.01 13.73
CA THR A 430 13.16 -22.97 14.31
C THR A 430 12.03 -22.28 15.08
N ALA A 431 12.31 -21.15 15.74
CA ALA A 431 11.30 -20.40 16.47
C ALA A 431 10.36 -19.69 15.51
N GLY A 432 10.88 -19.10 14.43
CA GLY A 432 10.09 -18.53 13.32
C GLY A 432 9.23 -19.58 12.64
N THR A 433 9.80 -20.75 12.30
CA THR A 433 9.06 -21.90 11.73
C THR A 433 7.88 -22.28 12.60
N ARG A 434 8.08 -22.39 13.92
CA ARG A 434 7.01 -22.74 14.85
C ARG A 434 5.90 -21.69 14.88
N ARG A 435 6.26 -20.40 15.02
CA ARG A 435 5.27 -19.30 15.01
C ARG A 435 4.45 -19.26 13.71
N ALA A 436 5.12 -19.43 12.56
CA ALA A 436 4.46 -19.47 11.26
C ALA A 436 3.53 -20.67 11.14
N ALA A 437 3.91 -21.84 11.63
CA ALA A 437 3.09 -23.04 11.61
C ALA A 437 1.85 -22.90 12.53
N GLU A 438 2.00 -22.33 13.72
CA GLU A 438 0.89 -22.03 14.63
C GLU A 438 -0.09 -21.03 13.99
N LEU A 439 0.42 -19.98 13.32
CA LEU A 439 -0.40 -19.01 12.58
C LEU A 439 -1.17 -19.68 11.44
N SER A 440 -0.46 -20.47 10.60
CA SER A 440 -1.05 -21.20 9.48
C SER A 440 -2.14 -22.16 9.95
N LEU A 441 -1.88 -22.92 11.02
CA LEU A 441 -2.86 -23.87 11.58
C LEU A 441 -4.09 -23.14 12.13
N LYS A 442 -3.92 -22.05 12.88
CA LYS A 442 -5.03 -21.23 13.40
C LYS A 442 -5.95 -20.74 12.28
N ARG A 443 -5.37 -20.23 11.19
CA ARG A 443 -6.12 -19.75 10.02
C ARG A 443 -6.85 -20.89 9.32
N ALA A 444 -6.16 -22.00 9.09
CA ALA A 444 -6.74 -23.18 8.50
C ALA A 444 -7.95 -23.72 9.30
N GLU A 445 -7.85 -23.78 10.63
CA GLU A 445 -8.96 -24.22 11.48
C GLU A 445 -10.18 -23.27 11.40
N ALA A 446 -9.94 -21.96 11.28
CA ALA A 446 -11.02 -20.98 11.10
C ALA A 446 -11.76 -21.18 9.77
N ILE A 447 -11.04 -21.48 8.67
CA ILE A 447 -11.64 -21.77 7.36
C ILE A 447 -12.37 -23.13 7.41
N LEU A 448 -11.71 -24.15 7.93
CA LEU A 448 -12.28 -25.51 8.02
C LEU A 448 -13.50 -25.61 8.96
N SER A 449 -13.68 -24.66 9.87
CA SER A 449 -14.90 -24.59 10.69
C SER A 449 -16.15 -24.22 9.86
N ARG A 450 -15.95 -23.53 8.73
CA ARG A 450 -17.00 -23.10 7.80
C ARG A 450 -17.12 -24.03 6.58
N ASP A 451 -15.99 -24.45 6.05
CA ASP A 451 -15.89 -25.40 4.92
C ASP A 451 -14.93 -26.55 5.26
N GLN A 452 -15.49 -27.62 5.79
CA GLN A 452 -14.75 -28.79 6.21
C GLN A 452 -14.17 -29.63 5.05
N HIS A 453 -14.58 -29.34 3.80
CA HIS A 453 -14.21 -30.10 2.61
C HIS A 453 -13.21 -29.36 1.73
N ASN A 454 -12.65 -28.26 2.19
CA ASN A 454 -11.62 -27.52 1.46
C ASN A 454 -10.29 -28.30 1.48
N ALA A 455 -9.99 -29.02 0.39
CA ALA A 455 -8.82 -29.88 0.28
C ALA A 455 -7.51 -29.09 0.34
N GLY A 456 -7.45 -27.89 -0.26
CA GLY A 456 -6.27 -27.02 -0.21
C GLY A 456 -5.94 -26.59 1.21
N VAL A 457 -6.94 -26.15 1.98
CA VAL A 457 -6.74 -25.74 3.39
C VAL A 457 -6.40 -26.94 4.28
N LEU A 458 -6.97 -28.13 4.01
CA LEU A 458 -6.56 -29.35 4.68
C LEU A 458 -5.07 -29.66 4.42
N ALA A 459 -4.60 -29.45 3.19
CA ALA A 459 -3.18 -29.64 2.84
C ALA A 459 -2.26 -28.64 3.58
N TYR A 460 -2.62 -27.36 3.63
CA TYR A 460 -1.87 -26.37 4.40
C TYR A 460 -1.85 -26.68 5.90
N SER A 461 -2.99 -27.10 6.46
CA SER A 461 -3.05 -27.52 7.86
C SER A 461 -2.17 -28.74 8.15
N ALA A 462 -2.09 -29.70 7.20
CA ALA A 462 -1.21 -30.85 7.33
C ALA A 462 0.27 -30.46 7.30
N TYR A 463 0.66 -29.54 6.41
CA TYR A 463 2.02 -29.02 6.34
C TYR A 463 2.41 -28.30 7.66
N ALA A 464 1.53 -27.46 8.19
CA ALA A 464 1.73 -26.80 9.46
C ALA A 464 1.86 -27.79 10.64
N LEU A 465 0.99 -28.80 10.71
CA LEU A 465 1.05 -29.85 11.74
C LEU A 465 2.35 -30.65 11.66
N ALA A 466 2.82 -30.97 10.44
CA ALA A 466 4.10 -31.65 10.25
C ALA A 466 5.28 -30.79 10.76
N ALA A 467 5.27 -29.51 10.48
CA ALA A 467 6.27 -28.56 10.97
C ALA A 467 6.26 -28.39 12.50
N LEU A 468 5.10 -28.59 13.13
CA LEU A 468 4.96 -28.62 14.60
C LEU A 468 5.35 -29.95 15.24
N GLY A 469 5.68 -30.98 14.44
CA GLY A 469 6.02 -32.34 14.91
C GLY A 469 4.79 -33.22 15.19
N GLU A 470 3.58 -32.80 14.80
CA GLU A 470 2.33 -33.52 15.02
C GLU A 470 2.00 -34.47 13.85
N GLY A 471 2.92 -35.41 13.57
CA GLY A 471 2.91 -36.27 12.39
C GLY A 471 1.63 -37.06 12.16
N GLU A 472 1.02 -37.65 13.20
CA GLU A 472 -0.22 -38.44 13.05
C GLU A 472 -1.42 -37.55 12.67
N ARG A 473 -1.52 -36.37 13.25
CA ARG A 473 -2.55 -35.39 12.87
C ARG A 473 -2.35 -34.89 11.43
N ALA A 474 -1.10 -34.66 11.05
CA ALA A 474 -0.74 -34.28 9.68
C ALA A 474 -1.19 -35.36 8.69
N LYS A 475 -0.87 -36.64 8.93
CA LYS A 475 -1.31 -37.77 8.10
C LYS A 475 -2.83 -37.86 7.99
N ALA A 476 -3.56 -37.69 9.10
CA ALA A 476 -5.02 -37.71 9.08
C ALA A 476 -5.62 -36.59 8.20
N ARG A 477 -5.05 -35.36 8.25
CA ARG A 477 -5.45 -34.25 7.37
C ARG A 477 -5.11 -34.53 5.89
N MET A 478 -3.95 -35.10 5.64
CA MET A 478 -3.50 -35.52 4.32
C MET A 478 -4.48 -36.51 3.68
N ASN A 479 -4.77 -37.59 4.39
CA ASN A 479 -5.70 -38.63 3.90
C ASN A 479 -7.08 -38.05 3.58
N ARG A 480 -7.56 -37.13 4.43
CA ARG A 480 -8.84 -36.48 4.20
C ARG A 480 -8.83 -35.60 2.95
N ALA A 481 -7.78 -34.82 2.73
CA ALA A 481 -7.64 -33.98 1.54
C ALA A 481 -7.59 -34.81 0.25
N LEU A 482 -6.86 -35.94 0.25
CA LEU A 482 -6.76 -36.85 -0.88
C LEU A 482 -8.05 -37.63 -1.16
N LEU A 483 -8.90 -37.88 -0.15
CA LEU A 483 -10.23 -38.44 -0.35
C LEU A 483 -11.18 -37.46 -1.06
N ILE A 484 -11.00 -36.16 -0.81
CA ILE A 484 -11.82 -35.12 -1.44
C ILE A 484 -11.34 -34.82 -2.85
N GLU A 485 -10.03 -34.67 -3.04
CA GLU A 485 -9.40 -34.32 -4.31
C GLU A 485 -8.19 -35.23 -4.62
N PRO A 486 -8.40 -36.45 -5.04
CA PRO A 486 -7.32 -37.45 -5.22
C PRO A 486 -6.33 -37.07 -6.33
N GLY A 487 -6.78 -36.29 -7.32
CA GLY A 487 -5.98 -35.83 -8.46
C GLY A 487 -5.31 -34.45 -8.27
N ASN A 488 -5.52 -33.81 -7.12
CA ASN A 488 -4.99 -32.45 -6.94
C ASN A 488 -3.47 -32.45 -6.75
N PHE A 489 -2.76 -31.95 -7.76
CA PHE A 489 -1.30 -31.85 -7.77
C PHE A 489 -0.77 -31.06 -6.55
N ASN A 490 -1.36 -29.90 -6.24
CA ASN A 490 -0.89 -29.04 -5.15
C ASN A 490 -1.02 -29.73 -3.78
N VAL A 491 -2.11 -30.46 -3.58
CA VAL A 491 -2.33 -31.27 -2.36
C VAL A 491 -1.21 -32.30 -2.25
N ARG A 492 -0.94 -33.07 -3.30
CA ARG A 492 0.11 -34.12 -3.31
C ARG A 492 1.50 -33.53 -3.12
N TYR A 493 1.81 -32.42 -3.80
CA TYR A 493 3.09 -31.75 -3.69
C TYR A 493 3.36 -31.23 -2.26
N ASN A 494 2.38 -30.57 -1.66
CA ASN A 494 2.50 -30.07 -0.28
C ASN A 494 2.74 -31.23 0.71
N PHE A 495 2.11 -32.38 0.48
CA PHE A 495 2.32 -33.56 1.33
C PHE A 495 3.70 -34.16 1.14
N ALA A 496 4.15 -34.29 -0.09
CA ALA A 496 5.50 -34.78 -0.36
C ALA A 496 6.56 -33.87 0.31
N CYS A 497 6.38 -32.55 0.26
CA CYS A 497 7.23 -31.62 0.96
C CYS A 497 7.18 -31.84 2.48
N ALA A 498 6.01 -32.00 3.08
CA ALA A 498 5.86 -32.23 4.52
C ALA A 498 6.53 -33.55 4.95
N LEU A 499 6.34 -34.61 4.19
CA LEU A 499 6.97 -35.92 4.45
C LEU A 499 8.50 -35.83 4.33
N CYS A 500 9.02 -35.21 3.29
CA CYS A 500 10.44 -35.10 3.04
C CYS A 500 11.13 -34.21 4.08
N VAL A 501 10.60 -33.03 4.37
CA VAL A 501 11.25 -32.01 5.20
C VAL A 501 11.13 -32.32 6.69
N TYR A 502 9.94 -32.65 7.16
CA TYR A 502 9.64 -32.79 8.59
C TYR A 502 9.61 -34.24 9.07
N ALA A 503 8.97 -35.15 8.32
CA ALA A 503 8.93 -36.56 8.70
C ALA A 503 10.20 -37.33 8.32
N LYS A 504 11.06 -36.76 7.46
CA LYS A 504 12.27 -37.40 6.91
C LYS A 504 11.97 -38.71 6.16
N ASP A 505 10.72 -38.89 5.70
CA ASP A 505 10.22 -40.05 4.99
C ASP A 505 10.24 -39.77 3.48
N LYS A 506 11.38 -40.04 2.85
CA LYS A 506 11.59 -39.80 1.41
C LYS A 506 10.83 -40.76 0.54
N ASP A 507 10.65 -42.00 1.00
CA ASP A 507 9.99 -43.04 0.20
C ASP A 507 8.50 -42.74 0.06
N SER A 508 7.82 -42.42 1.16
CA SER A 508 6.43 -41.96 1.14
C SER A 508 6.25 -40.63 0.37
N ALA A 509 7.24 -39.73 0.41
CA ALA A 509 7.21 -38.49 -0.37
C ALA A 509 7.24 -38.76 -1.88
N LEU A 510 8.10 -39.70 -2.33
CA LEU A 510 8.18 -40.10 -3.73
C LEU A 510 6.91 -40.84 -4.19
N GLU A 511 6.36 -41.75 -3.38
CA GLU A 511 5.09 -42.43 -3.64
C GLU A 511 3.94 -41.41 -3.81
N MET A 512 3.92 -40.35 -2.97
CA MET A 512 2.92 -39.31 -3.06
C MET A 512 2.97 -38.56 -4.39
N LEU A 513 4.18 -38.36 -4.96
CA LEU A 513 4.38 -37.67 -6.24
C LEU A 513 4.19 -38.59 -7.46
N GLY A 514 4.25 -39.91 -7.30
CA GLY A 514 4.13 -40.88 -8.43
C GLY A 514 2.98 -40.56 -9.38
N PRO A 515 1.72 -40.46 -8.90
CA PRO A 515 0.56 -40.14 -9.76
C PRO A 515 0.58 -38.77 -10.43
N VAL A 516 1.54 -37.94 -10.12
CA VAL A 516 1.71 -36.61 -10.71
C VAL A 516 2.50 -36.67 -12.01
N PHE A 517 3.35 -37.69 -12.16
CA PHE A 517 4.23 -37.88 -13.32
C PHE A 517 3.68 -38.94 -14.30
N GLU A 518 2.57 -39.58 -13.97
CA GLU A 518 1.79 -40.45 -14.85
C GLU A 518 0.71 -39.67 -15.61
#